data_b6093041133cda3e5e33dbfd5bf75b08
#
_entry.id   b6093041133cda3e5e33dbfd5bf75b08
#
_cell.length_a   1.000
_cell.length_b   1.000
_cell.length_c   1.000
_cell.angle_alpha   90.00
_cell.angle_beta   90.00
_cell.angle_gamma   90.00
#
_symmetry.space_group_name_H-M   'P 1'
#
loop_
_entity.id
_entity.type
_entity.pdbx_description
1 polymer ?
#
loop_
_entity_poly.entity_id
_entity_poly.type
_entity_poly.pdbx_seq_one_letter_code
_entity_poly.pdbx_strand_id
1 'polypeptide(L)'
;VSRPGKPHDTVDIKEETKVKIDSAFIGSCTNGRMEDMRAAANVLKDRKVAPGVVLKIVPTTDEIWLQCLEEGIIKTFKQAGVLFSNAGCAGCAAGQVGQNGPGEVTISTGNRNFPGKQGKGLVYLASPASVAASAVAGYITTEDNIPDVPANFDFQEQAQRFEIAIEKEKTKEEKPFEIEGRVWLIMEDNIDTDMIYHNRYLQITDPN
;
A
#
# COMPACT_ATOMS: atom_id res chain seq x y z
N VAL A 1 1.18 4.74 15.01
CA VAL A 1 0.66 4.78 13.64
C VAL A 1 0.59 6.22 13.14
N SER A 2 0.86 6.46 11.86
CA SER A 2 0.66 7.77 11.25
C SER A 2 -0.71 7.83 10.58
N ARG A 3 -1.48 8.86 10.88
CA ARG A 3 -2.82 9.10 10.31
C ARG A 3 -2.74 9.51 8.83
N PRO A 4 -3.80 9.25 8.04
CA PRO A 4 -3.85 9.65 6.64
C PRO A 4 -3.64 11.16 6.44
N GLY A 5 -2.92 11.51 5.37
CA GLY A 5 -2.71 12.89 4.93
C GLY A 5 -1.34 13.45 5.20
N LYS A 6 -0.71 13.11 6.34
CA LYS A 6 0.64 13.64 6.69
C LYS A 6 1.45 12.58 7.43
N PRO A 7 2.66 12.21 6.95
CA PRO A 7 3.48 11.17 7.60
C PRO A 7 3.87 11.49 9.06
N HIS A 8 3.91 12.76 9.43
CA HIS A 8 4.28 13.21 10.77
C HIS A 8 3.09 13.35 11.74
N ASP A 9 1.87 13.14 11.28
CA ASP A 9 0.68 13.08 12.16
C ASP A 9 0.61 11.71 12.82
N THR A 10 1.42 11.52 13.84
CA THR A 10 1.59 10.25 14.53
C THR A 10 0.86 10.22 15.86
N VAL A 11 0.19 9.10 16.12
CA VAL A 11 -0.54 8.82 17.36
C VAL A 11 -0.19 7.44 17.88
N ASP A 12 -0.53 7.17 19.15
CA ASP A 12 -0.48 5.80 19.64
C ASP A 12 -1.47 4.93 18.84
N ILE A 13 -1.00 3.76 18.41
CA ILE A 13 -1.85 2.84 17.63
C ILE A 13 -3.12 2.45 18.37
N LYS A 14 -3.10 2.49 19.70
CA LYS A 14 -4.26 2.22 20.56
C LYS A 14 -5.43 3.20 20.36
N GLU A 15 -5.15 4.41 19.89
CA GLU A 15 -6.17 5.40 19.57
C GLU A 15 -6.96 5.04 18.30
N GLU A 16 -6.37 4.22 17.42
CA GLU A 16 -6.91 3.85 16.12
C GLU A 16 -7.41 2.38 16.06
N THR A 17 -7.44 1.65 17.17
CA THR A 17 -7.80 0.21 17.23
C THR A 17 -9.23 -0.13 16.78
N LYS A 18 -10.08 0.85 16.53
CA LYS A 18 -11.45 0.63 16.00
C LYS A 18 -11.55 0.88 14.50
N VAL A 19 -10.46 1.31 13.86
CA VAL A 19 -10.46 1.61 12.44
C VAL A 19 -10.36 0.30 11.67
N LYS A 20 -11.44 -0.05 10.97
CA LYS A 20 -11.52 -1.16 10.04
C LYS A 20 -10.62 -0.90 8.84
N ILE A 21 -9.95 -1.94 8.34
CA ILE A 21 -9.14 -1.86 7.13
C ILE A 21 -9.69 -2.75 6.03
N ASP A 22 -9.55 -2.30 4.79
CA ASP A 22 -9.92 -3.06 3.58
C ASP A 22 -8.67 -3.69 2.95
N SER A 23 -7.51 -3.07 3.12
CA SER A 23 -6.26 -3.60 2.61
C SER A 23 -5.07 -3.30 3.53
N ALA A 24 -4.01 -4.06 3.36
CA ALA A 24 -2.74 -3.88 4.05
C ALA A 24 -1.58 -4.04 3.05
N PHE A 25 -0.51 -3.28 3.26
CA PHE A 25 0.64 -3.32 2.39
C PHE A 25 1.95 -3.34 3.17
N ILE A 26 2.83 -4.30 2.86
CA ILE A 26 4.20 -4.40 3.41
C ILE A 26 5.17 -4.43 2.23
N GLY A 27 6.20 -3.58 2.25
CA GLY A 27 7.25 -3.68 1.25
C GLY A 27 7.75 -2.35 0.72
N SER A 28 8.13 -2.36 -0.55
CA SER A 28 8.86 -1.33 -1.29
C SER A 28 10.31 -1.15 -0.81
N CYS A 29 10.99 -0.11 -1.29
CA CYS A 29 12.41 0.15 -0.98
C CYS A 29 12.69 0.46 0.50
N THR A 30 11.69 0.89 1.27
CA THR A 30 11.86 1.28 2.67
C THR A 30 11.63 0.14 3.66
N ASN A 31 10.63 -0.70 3.42
CA ASN A 31 10.19 -1.75 4.36
C ASN A 31 9.92 -3.09 3.65
N GLY A 32 10.72 -3.41 2.64
CA GLY A 32 10.71 -4.69 1.93
C GLY A 32 12.00 -5.48 2.09
N ARG A 33 12.78 -5.22 3.14
CA ARG A 33 14.05 -5.88 3.45
C ARG A 33 13.80 -7.19 4.20
N MET A 34 14.84 -8.01 4.38
CA MET A 34 14.68 -9.32 5.04
C MET A 34 14.17 -9.23 6.47
N GLU A 35 14.61 -8.23 7.23
CA GLU A 35 14.11 -7.98 8.58
C GLU A 35 12.60 -7.71 8.60
N ASP A 36 12.09 -6.96 7.62
CA ASP A 36 10.67 -6.66 7.49
C ASP A 36 9.86 -7.90 7.10
N MET A 37 10.40 -8.70 6.16
CA MET A 37 9.79 -9.96 5.72
C MET A 37 9.70 -10.96 6.88
N ARG A 38 10.78 -11.10 7.67
CA ARG A 38 10.80 -11.96 8.84
C ARG A 38 9.84 -11.49 9.94
N ALA A 39 9.79 -10.18 10.20
CA ALA A 39 8.86 -9.61 11.17
C ALA A 39 7.40 -9.89 10.78
N ALA A 40 7.05 -9.67 9.52
CA ALA A 40 5.71 -9.99 9.01
C ALA A 40 5.42 -11.50 9.06
N ALA A 41 6.38 -12.35 8.67
CA ALA A 41 6.22 -13.80 8.69
C ALA A 41 6.01 -14.36 10.10
N ASN A 42 6.69 -13.81 11.09
CA ASN A 42 6.52 -14.20 12.49
C ASN A 42 5.10 -13.93 12.99
N VAL A 43 4.53 -12.80 12.62
CA VAL A 43 3.14 -12.45 12.97
C VAL A 43 2.13 -13.33 12.21
N LEU A 44 2.39 -13.61 10.94
CA LEU A 44 1.47 -14.35 10.05
C LEU A 44 1.55 -15.87 10.23
N LYS A 45 2.58 -16.38 10.93
CA LYS A 45 2.76 -17.82 11.16
C LYS A 45 1.53 -18.41 11.85
N ASP A 46 0.99 -19.48 11.26
CA ASP A 46 -0.19 -20.20 11.73
C ASP A 46 -1.47 -19.34 11.84
N ARG A 47 -1.49 -18.17 11.19
CA ARG A 47 -2.65 -17.25 11.13
C ARG A 47 -3.12 -17.06 9.70
N LYS A 48 -4.31 -16.49 9.57
CA LYS A 48 -4.93 -16.11 8.30
C LYS A 48 -5.19 -14.61 8.28
N VAL A 49 -5.05 -14.02 7.12
CA VAL A 49 -5.56 -12.66 6.86
C VAL A 49 -7.08 -12.68 7.05
N ALA A 50 -7.62 -11.66 7.69
CA ALA A 50 -9.04 -11.53 7.97
C ALA A 50 -9.86 -11.56 6.68
N PRO A 51 -11.05 -12.19 6.70
CA PRO A 51 -11.96 -12.14 5.55
C PRO A 51 -12.26 -10.69 5.14
N GLY A 52 -12.21 -10.41 3.84
CA GLY A 52 -12.43 -9.06 3.30
C GLY A 52 -11.22 -8.15 3.31
N VAL A 53 -10.09 -8.55 3.91
CA VAL A 53 -8.82 -7.80 3.86
C VAL A 53 -7.90 -8.39 2.80
N VAL A 54 -7.26 -7.53 2.01
CA VAL A 54 -6.22 -7.93 1.04
C VAL A 54 -4.86 -7.49 1.55
N LEU A 55 -4.05 -8.43 2.05
CA LEU A 55 -2.65 -8.18 2.40
C LEU A 55 -1.74 -8.38 1.19
N LYS A 56 -1.06 -7.33 0.78
CA LYS A 56 -0.11 -7.29 -0.34
C LYS A 56 1.30 -7.14 0.21
N ILE A 57 2.23 -8.02 -0.17
CA ILE A 57 3.64 -7.96 0.24
C ILE A 57 4.54 -7.92 -1.00
N VAL A 58 5.49 -6.98 -1.02
CA VAL A 58 6.43 -6.76 -2.13
C VAL A 58 7.84 -6.59 -1.59
N PRO A 59 8.76 -7.51 -1.85
CA PRO A 59 10.18 -7.38 -1.47
C PRO A 59 10.86 -6.21 -2.19
N THR A 60 11.94 -5.70 -1.62
CA THR A 60 12.71 -4.60 -2.21
C THR A 60 13.45 -5.04 -3.47
N THR A 61 14.11 -6.22 -3.43
CA THR A 61 14.92 -6.75 -4.54
C THR A 61 14.66 -8.24 -4.77
N ASP A 62 15.10 -8.75 -5.92
CA ASP A 62 14.98 -10.16 -6.26
C ASP A 62 15.81 -11.06 -5.34
N GLU A 63 16.96 -10.58 -4.83
CA GLU A 63 17.76 -11.30 -3.85
C GLU A 63 16.97 -11.55 -2.56
N ILE A 64 16.22 -10.54 -2.08
CA ILE A 64 15.36 -10.68 -0.92
C ILE A 64 14.20 -11.62 -1.23
N TRP A 65 13.63 -11.56 -2.44
CA TRP A 65 12.60 -12.48 -2.88
C TRP A 65 13.09 -13.93 -2.83
N LEU A 66 14.28 -14.21 -3.39
CA LEU A 66 14.91 -15.54 -3.37
C LEU A 66 15.22 -15.99 -1.94
N GLN A 67 15.74 -15.11 -1.10
CA GLN A 67 16.01 -15.43 0.30
C GLN A 67 14.71 -15.76 1.07
N CYS A 68 13.61 -15.06 0.78
CA CYS A 68 12.29 -15.41 1.34
C CYS A 68 11.82 -16.81 0.91
N LEU A 69 12.16 -17.24 -0.31
CA LEU A 69 11.86 -18.58 -0.80
C LEU A 69 12.70 -19.63 -0.04
N GLU A 70 14.00 -19.40 0.07
CA GLU A 70 14.96 -20.30 0.75
C GLU A 70 14.62 -20.48 2.25
N GLU A 71 14.25 -19.40 2.92
CA GLU A 71 13.84 -19.42 4.34
C GLU A 71 12.41 -19.95 4.57
N GLY A 72 11.65 -20.27 3.51
CA GLY A 72 10.28 -20.75 3.62
C GLY A 72 9.26 -19.67 3.99
N ILE A 73 9.64 -18.40 3.99
CA ILE A 73 8.79 -17.25 4.31
C ILE A 73 7.63 -17.14 3.30
N ILE A 74 7.90 -17.38 2.01
CA ILE A 74 6.85 -17.37 0.97
C ILE A 74 5.76 -18.40 1.28
N LYS A 75 6.13 -19.58 1.79
CA LYS A 75 5.16 -20.61 2.20
C LYS A 75 4.25 -20.07 3.31
N THR A 76 4.82 -19.45 4.33
CA THR A 76 4.07 -18.82 5.43
C THR A 76 3.10 -17.77 4.89
N PHE A 77 3.55 -16.88 4.03
CA PHE A 77 2.71 -15.85 3.41
C PHE A 77 1.57 -16.45 2.60
N LYS A 78 1.84 -17.46 1.77
CA LYS A 78 0.79 -18.12 0.98
C LYS A 78 -0.21 -18.85 1.88
N GLN A 79 0.25 -19.50 2.94
CA GLN A 79 -0.62 -20.13 3.92
C GLN A 79 -1.50 -19.13 4.64
N ALA A 80 -1.00 -17.94 4.94
CA ALA A 80 -1.76 -16.86 5.55
C ALA A 80 -2.79 -16.18 4.60
N GLY A 81 -2.69 -16.41 3.29
CA GLY A 81 -3.56 -15.78 2.29
C GLY A 81 -3.02 -14.46 1.73
N VAL A 82 -1.71 -14.24 1.85
CA VAL A 82 -1.03 -13.03 1.33
C VAL A 82 -0.93 -13.06 -0.19
N LEU A 83 -1.12 -11.92 -0.81
CA LEU A 83 -0.73 -11.64 -2.19
C LEU A 83 0.74 -11.22 -2.21
N PHE A 84 1.63 -12.17 -2.45
CA PHE A 84 3.08 -11.95 -2.54
C PHE A 84 3.48 -11.72 -3.99
N SER A 85 4.13 -10.59 -4.26
CA SER A 85 4.50 -10.16 -5.62
C SER A 85 6.01 -10.23 -5.85
N ASN A 86 6.42 -10.00 -7.10
CA ASN A 86 7.82 -9.77 -7.44
C ASN A 86 8.34 -8.48 -6.79
N ALA A 87 9.65 -8.37 -6.67
CA ALA A 87 10.32 -7.19 -6.14
C ALA A 87 10.01 -5.93 -6.95
N GLY A 88 9.95 -4.79 -6.27
CA GLY A 88 9.73 -3.50 -6.94
C GLY A 88 9.32 -2.34 -6.04
N CYS A 89 9.02 -1.20 -6.68
CA CYS A 89 8.61 0.03 -6.01
C CYS A 89 7.19 -0.03 -5.42
N ALA A 90 6.36 -0.90 -6.00
CA ALA A 90 5.03 -1.25 -5.50
C ALA A 90 4.12 -0.05 -5.19
N GLY A 91 3.52 -0.01 -4.01
CA GLY A 91 2.56 1.00 -3.60
C GLY A 91 3.00 2.47 -3.76
N CYS A 92 4.31 2.71 -3.90
CA CYS A 92 4.84 4.05 -4.17
C CYS A 92 4.64 4.53 -5.60
N ALA A 93 4.44 3.63 -6.55
CA ALA A 93 4.27 3.96 -7.96
C ALA A 93 2.83 3.67 -8.43
N ALA A 94 2.25 4.61 -9.17
CA ALA A 94 0.90 4.45 -9.72
C ALA A 94 0.82 3.20 -10.63
N GLY A 95 -0.28 2.46 -10.54
CA GLY A 95 -0.51 1.26 -11.33
C GLY A 95 0.25 0.01 -10.87
N GLN A 96 0.99 0.09 -9.77
CA GLN A 96 1.74 -1.02 -9.18
C GLN A 96 0.93 -1.74 -8.08
N VAL A 97 1.38 -2.97 -7.75
CA VAL A 97 0.84 -3.72 -6.60
C VAL A 97 1.01 -2.90 -5.33
N GLY A 98 -0.03 -2.83 -4.50
CA GLY A 98 -0.02 -2.07 -3.25
C GLY A 98 -0.80 -0.77 -3.30
N GLN A 99 -1.24 -0.34 -4.47
CA GLN A 99 -2.19 0.78 -4.60
C GLN A 99 -3.55 0.38 -4.01
N ASN A 100 -4.26 1.37 -3.46
CA ASN A 100 -5.63 1.23 -2.97
C ASN A 100 -6.67 1.92 -3.87
N GLY A 101 -7.91 1.46 -3.78
CA GLY A 101 -9.05 2.00 -4.49
C GLY A 101 -9.73 3.18 -3.75
N PRO A 102 -10.68 3.88 -4.42
CA PRO A 102 -11.48 4.91 -3.78
C PRO A 102 -12.24 4.35 -2.57
N GLY A 103 -12.21 5.06 -1.45
CA GLY A 103 -12.89 4.67 -0.22
C GLY A 103 -12.23 3.56 0.60
N GLU A 104 -11.21 2.88 0.07
CA GLU A 104 -10.47 1.88 0.84
C GLU A 104 -9.65 2.53 1.98
N VAL A 105 -9.63 1.83 3.11
CA VAL A 105 -8.74 2.14 4.24
C VAL A 105 -7.60 1.12 4.22
N THR A 106 -6.38 1.62 4.08
CA THR A 106 -5.17 0.81 4.00
C THR A 106 -4.24 1.10 5.17
N ILE A 107 -3.71 0.07 5.82
CA ILE A 107 -2.53 0.20 6.69
C ILE A 107 -1.28 -0.24 5.91
N SER A 108 -0.21 0.54 5.97
CA SER A 108 0.94 0.41 5.05
C SER A 108 2.27 0.63 5.74
N THR A 109 3.29 -0.04 5.27
CA THR A 109 4.69 0.25 5.63
C THR A 109 5.33 1.30 4.71
N GLY A 110 4.55 1.96 3.86
CA GLY A 110 5.05 3.02 2.98
C GLY A 110 5.70 4.16 3.74
N ASN A 111 6.45 5.00 3.05
CA ASN A 111 7.14 6.14 3.66
C ASN A 111 6.33 7.44 3.62
N ARG A 112 5.23 7.47 2.89
CA ARG A 112 4.39 8.67 2.69
C ARG A 112 2.93 8.25 2.52
N ASN A 113 2.01 9.06 3.08
CA ASN A 113 0.57 8.77 3.08
C ASN A 113 -0.30 9.99 2.75
N PHE A 114 0.27 11.00 2.09
CA PHE A 114 -0.56 12.09 1.59
C PHE A 114 -1.54 11.59 0.51
N PRO A 115 -2.67 12.27 0.30
CA PRO A 115 -3.69 11.83 -0.64
C PRO A 115 -3.12 11.54 -2.03
N GLY A 116 -3.49 10.38 -2.60
CA GLY A 116 -3.05 9.91 -3.92
C GLY A 116 -1.68 9.25 -4.00
N LYS A 117 -0.87 9.28 -2.93
CA LYS A 117 0.48 8.67 -2.96
C LYS A 117 0.42 7.15 -3.16
N GLN A 118 -0.50 6.48 -2.49
CA GLN A 118 -0.68 5.02 -2.57
C GLN A 118 -2.07 4.64 -3.11
N GLY A 119 -2.61 5.43 -4.04
CA GLY A 119 -3.94 5.25 -4.60
C GLY A 119 -4.95 6.29 -4.12
N LYS A 120 -6.25 6.00 -4.27
CA LYS A 120 -7.34 6.96 -4.03
C LYS A 120 -8.00 6.80 -2.65
N GLY A 121 -7.54 5.86 -1.82
CA GLY A 121 -8.05 5.59 -0.48
C GLY A 121 -7.27 6.29 0.62
N LEU A 122 -7.64 6.01 1.87
CA LEU A 122 -6.95 6.50 3.06
C LEU A 122 -5.81 5.54 3.43
N VAL A 123 -4.65 6.10 3.81
CA VAL A 123 -3.46 5.31 4.14
C VAL A 123 -2.93 5.68 5.52
N TYR A 124 -2.92 4.69 6.40
CA TYR A 124 -2.23 4.74 7.70
C TYR A 124 -0.83 4.15 7.55
N LEU A 125 0.19 4.74 8.21
CA LEU A 125 1.55 4.18 8.19
C LEU A 125 1.87 3.51 9.53
N ALA A 126 2.44 2.30 9.46
CA ALA A 126 2.84 1.53 10.63
C ALA A 126 4.03 0.61 10.32
N SER A 127 4.55 -0.06 11.37
CA SER A 127 5.61 -1.06 11.23
C SER A 127 5.12 -2.33 10.52
N PRO A 128 6.00 -3.14 9.91
CA PRO A 128 5.64 -4.41 9.28
C PRO A 128 4.86 -5.36 10.20
N ALA A 129 5.26 -5.45 11.48
CA ALA A 129 4.57 -6.29 12.46
C ALA A 129 3.14 -5.80 12.73
N SER A 130 2.96 -4.49 12.95
CA SER A 130 1.62 -3.91 13.17
C SER A 130 0.73 -4.00 11.93
N VAL A 131 1.30 -3.85 10.72
CA VAL A 131 0.55 -4.04 9.46
C VAL A 131 0.09 -5.50 9.32
N ALA A 132 0.97 -6.46 9.58
CA ALA A 132 0.63 -7.88 9.54
C ALA A 132 -0.43 -8.24 10.60
N ALA A 133 -0.29 -7.73 11.83
CA ALA A 133 -1.25 -7.93 12.92
C ALA A 133 -2.63 -7.36 12.55
N SER A 134 -2.66 -6.16 12.01
CA SER A 134 -3.89 -5.51 11.56
C SER A 134 -4.56 -6.29 10.42
N ALA A 135 -3.77 -6.84 9.50
CA ALA A 135 -4.31 -7.68 8.42
C ALA A 135 -4.96 -8.96 8.94
N VAL A 136 -4.43 -9.56 10.01
CA VAL A 136 -5.03 -10.73 10.67
C VAL A 136 -6.29 -10.34 11.43
N ALA A 137 -6.27 -9.21 12.13
CA ALA A 137 -7.41 -8.74 12.93
C ALA A 137 -8.55 -8.17 12.10
N GLY A 138 -8.25 -7.55 10.94
CA GLY A 138 -9.20 -6.82 10.11
C GLY A 138 -9.39 -5.35 10.50
N TYR A 139 -8.67 -4.87 11.51
CA TYR A 139 -8.66 -3.48 11.98
C TYR A 139 -7.27 -3.12 12.50
N ILE A 140 -7.00 -1.83 12.69
CA ILE A 140 -5.70 -1.35 13.17
C ILE A 140 -5.42 -1.87 14.58
N THR A 141 -4.31 -2.63 14.74
CA THR A 141 -3.87 -3.19 16.02
C THR A 141 -2.37 -3.48 16.04
N THR A 142 -1.86 -3.96 17.17
CA THR A 142 -0.46 -4.41 17.33
C THR A 142 -0.37 -5.94 17.39
N GLU A 143 0.84 -6.47 17.25
CA GLU A 143 1.13 -7.90 17.38
C GLU A 143 0.75 -8.50 18.75
N ASP A 144 0.77 -7.69 19.81
CA ASP A 144 0.40 -8.13 21.17
C ASP A 144 -1.12 -8.21 21.39
N ASN A 145 -1.92 -7.66 20.48
CA ASN A 145 -3.37 -7.53 20.62
C ASN A 145 -4.14 -8.14 19.44
N ILE A 146 -3.57 -9.18 18.82
CA ILE A 146 -4.27 -9.90 17.75
C ILE A 146 -5.41 -10.71 18.37
N PRO A 147 -6.67 -10.57 17.90
CA PRO A 147 -7.78 -11.35 18.42
C PRO A 147 -7.72 -12.80 17.96
N ASP A 148 -8.25 -13.73 18.77
CA ASP A 148 -8.37 -15.15 18.41
C ASP A 148 -9.31 -15.36 17.21
N VAL A 149 -10.31 -14.50 17.07
CA VAL A 149 -11.26 -14.51 15.94
C VAL A 149 -11.17 -13.16 15.24
N PRO A 150 -10.86 -13.13 13.95
CA PRO A 150 -10.83 -11.88 13.18
C PRO A 150 -12.21 -11.22 13.15
N ALA A 151 -12.22 -9.89 13.00
CA ALA A 151 -13.46 -9.15 12.85
C ALA A 151 -14.21 -9.64 11.59
N ASN A 152 -15.48 -9.94 11.76
CA ASN A 152 -16.35 -10.29 10.63
C ASN A 152 -16.98 -9.02 10.07
N PHE A 153 -16.77 -8.76 8.77
CA PHE A 153 -17.28 -7.58 8.10
C PHE A 153 -18.48 -7.92 7.23
N ASP A 154 -19.50 -7.10 7.31
CA ASP A 154 -20.63 -7.20 6.37
C ASP A 154 -20.21 -6.64 5.01
N PHE A 155 -20.15 -7.53 4.02
CA PHE A 155 -19.80 -7.17 2.64
C PHE A 155 -20.81 -6.21 1.99
N GLN A 156 -22.04 -6.13 2.49
CA GLN A 156 -23.05 -5.19 1.98
C GLN A 156 -22.71 -3.74 2.35
N GLU A 157 -22.16 -3.48 3.55
CA GLU A 157 -21.65 -2.15 3.90
C GLU A 157 -20.45 -1.72 3.04
N GLN A 158 -19.61 -2.67 2.65
CA GLN A 158 -18.49 -2.37 1.74
C GLN A 158 -18.97 -2.01 0.33
N ALA A 159 -19.94 -2.74 -0.21
CA ALA A 159 -20.48 -2.48 -1.54
C ALA A 159 -21.08 -1.07 -1.67
N GLN A 160 -21.73 -0.57 -0.63
CA GLN A 160 -22.29 0.79 -0.61
C GLN A 160 -21.23 1.91 -0.63
N ARG A 161 -20.01 1.65 -0.12
CA ARG A 161 -18.90 2.61 -0.20
C ARG A 161 -18.31 2.75 -1.60
N PHE A 162 -18.54 1.77 -2.46
CA PHE A 162 -18.01 1.70 -3.82
C PHE A 162 -19.05 2.07 -4.88
N GLU A 163 -20.12 2.81 -4.56
CA GLU A 163 -20.87 3.50 -5.60
C GLU A 163 -19.92 4.51 -6.27
N ILE A 164 -19.18 3.98 -7.22
CA ILE A 164 -18.42 4.77 -8.16
C ILE A 164 -19.44 5.63 -8.89
N ALA A 165 -19.43 6.93 -8.63
CA ALA A 165 -19.98 7.87 -9.61
C ALA A 165 -19.22 7.59 -10.90
N ILE A 166 -19.85 6.85 -11.83
CA ILE A 166 -19.34 6.69 -13.19
C ILE A 166 -19.39 8.09 -13.77
N GLU A 167 -18.27 8.81 -13.66
CA GLU A 167 -18.08 10.00 -14.46
C GLU A 167 -18.28 9.57 -15.91
N LYS A 168 -19.31 10.13 -16.55
CA LYS A 168 -19.54 9.92 -17.97
C LYS A 168 -18.21 10.12 -18.66
N GLU A 169 -17.73 9.09 -19.35
CA GLU A 169 -16.52 9.16 -20.17
C GLU A 169 -16.59 10.44 -20.99
N LYS A 170 -15.72 11.40 -20.67
CA LYS A 170 -15.42 12.49 -21.59
C LYS A 170 -14.94 11.81 -22.87
N THR A 171 -15.59 12.11 -23.96
CA THR A 171 -15.18 11.67 -25.31
C THR A 171 -13.67 11.77 -25.40
N LYS A 172 -13.01 10.63 -25.65
CA LYS A 172 -11.56 10.58 -25.86
C LYS A 172 -11.23 11.50 -27.03
N GLU A 173 -10.62 12.64 -26.75
CA GLU A 173 -9.99 13.43 -27.81
C GLU A 173 -8.91 12.55 -28.44
N GLU A 174 -8.92 12.44 -29.75
CA GLU A 174 -7.88 11.74 -30.51
C GLU A 174 -6.54 12.38 -30.16
N LYS A 175 -5.61 11.57 -29.65
CA LYS A 175 -4.26 12.05 -29.35
C LYS A 175 -3.57 12.44 -30.65
N PRO A 176 -2.94 13.61 -30.74
CA PRO A 176 -2.24 14.02 -31.95
C PRO A 176 -1.09 13.03 -32.27
N PHE A 177 -0.95 12.68 -33.56
CA PHE A 177 0.14 11.82 -34.05
C PHE A 177 1.49 12.53 -34.07
N GLU A 178 1.48 13.86 -34.09
CA GLU A 178 2.68 14.70 -34.10
C GLU A 178 2.63 15.65 -32.91
N ILE A 179 3.74 15.72 -32.18
CA ILE A 179 3.92 16.61 -31.05
C ILE A 179 5.09 17.53 -31.38
N GLU A 180 4.82 18.82 -31.51
CA GLU A 180 5.86 19.85 -31.60
C GLU A 180 6.07 20.48 -30.22
N GLY A 181 7.33 20.64 -29.82
CA GLY A 181 7.66 21.23 -28.54
C GLY A 181 9.10 21.70 -28.44
N ARG A 182 9.41 22.47 -27.40
CA ARG A 182 10.77 22.86 -27.07
C ARG A 182 11.46 21.73 -26.33
N VAL A 183 12.69 21.43 -26.71
CA VAL A 183 13.56 20.53 -25.98
C VAL A 183 14.41 21.34 -25.01
N TRP A 184 14.38 20.99 -23.74
CA TRP A 184 15.26 21.53 -22.71
C TRP A 184 16.30 20.47 -22.39
N LEU A 185 17.58 20.78 -22.60
CA LEU A 185 18.68 19.90 -22.27
C LEU A 185 19.20 20.27 -20.87
N ILE A 186 19.10 19.34 -19.94
CA ILE A 186 19.64 19.48 -18.59
C ILE A 186 20.94 18.66 -18.54
N MET A 187 22.06 19.33 -18.34
CA MET A 187 23.41 18.74 -18.35
C MET A 187 23.91 18.44 -16.91
N GLU A 188 23.01 18.02 -16.03
CA GLU A 188 23.33 17.70 -14.65
C GLU A 188 23.14 16.21 -14.38
N ASP A 189 24.08 15.61 -13.65
CA ASP A 189 23.99 14.23 -13.20
C ASP A 189 23.18 14.12 -11.91
N ASN A 190 22.65 12.92 -11.62
CA ASN A 190 21.93 12.59 -10.40
C ASN A 190 20.65 13.39 -10.14
N ILE A 191 19.94 13.78 -11.20
CA ILE A 191 18.64 14.41 -11.08
C ILE A 191 17.62 13.35 -10.67
N ASP A 192 16.98 13.53 -9.51
CA ASP A 192 15.89 12.67 -9.08
C ASP A 192 14.52 13.18 -9.57
N THR A 193 13.52 12.31 -9.49
CA THR A 193 12.17 12.64 -9.97
C THR A 193 11.49 13.75 -9.16
N ASP A 194 11.84 13.92 -7.89
CA ASP A 194 11.28 14.97 -7.04
C ASP A 194 11.83 16.37 -7.43
N MET A 195 13.02 16.44 -8.04
CA MET A 195 13.59 17.66 -8.62
C MET A 195 12.88 18.07 -9.91
N ILE A 196 12.44 17.08 -10.71
CA ILE A 196 11.72 17.32 -11.98
C ILE A 196 10.25 17.59 -11.70
N TYR A 197 9.62 16.77 -10.86
CA TYR A 197 8.20 16.83 -10.57
C TYR A 197 7.90 16.35 -9.15
N HIS A 198 7.57 17.30 -8.28
CA HIS A 198 7.32 16.98 -6.88
C HIS A 198 6.07 16.10 -6.73
N ASN A 199 6.16 15.05 -5.94
CA ASN A 199 5.13 14.05 -5.70
C ASN A 199 3.73 14.61 -5.33
N ARG A 200 3.65 15.80 -4.70
CA ARG A 200 2.37 16.46 -4.38
C ARG A 200 1.52 16.81 -5.60
N TYR A 201 2.12 16.88 -6.78
CA TYR A 201 1.43 17.22 -8.03
C TYR A 201 1.00 15.99 -8.84
N LEU A 202 1.33 14.77 -8.41
CA LEU A 202 0.98 13.53 -9.12
C LEU A 202 -0.53 13.32 -9.30
N GLN A 203 -1.35 14.04 -8.53
CA GLN A 203 -2.81 13.96 -8.64
C GLN A 203 -3.41 14.93 -9.66
N ILE A 204 -2.61 15.88 -10.16
CA ILE A 204 -3.07 16.82 -11.16
C ILE A 204 -3.10 16.09 -12.49
N THR A 205 -4.29 15.65 -12.88
CA THR A 205 -4.54 14.98 -14.17
C THR A 205 -5.06 15.95 -15.24
N ASP A 206 -5.41 17.18 -14.84
CA ASP A 206 -5.84 18.23 -15.75
C ASP A 206 -4.67 19.18 -15.99
N PRO A 207 -4.21 19.37 -17.24
CA PRO A 207 -3.09 20.24 -17.58
C PRO A 207 -3.43 21.74 -17.61
N ASN A 208 -4.66 22.17 -17.31
CA ASN A 208 -5.12 23.56 -17.30
C ASN A 208 -5.12 24.17 -15.91
#